data_b13b135e13e5dadf58dc36d449d991fe
#
_entry.id   b13b135e13e5dadf58dc36d449d991fe
#
_cell.length_a   1.000
_cell.length_b   1.000
_cell.length_c   1.000
_cell.angle_alpha   90.00
_cell.angle_beta   90.00
_cell.angle_gamma   90.00
#
_symmetry.space_group_name_H-M   'P 1'
#
loop_
_entity.id
_entity.type
_entity.pdbx_description
1 polymer ?
#
loop_
_entity_poly.entity_id
_entity_poly.type
_entity_poly.pdbx_seq_one_letter_code
_entity_poly.pdbx_strand_id
1 'polypeptide(L)'
;MIKNNILSYELGDDGIGIITIDQVNEPANLFNQDFIEAYAQAAQAAIADEKVKGVIVTSGQRMFMAGGDLRMLGKPIADPTAALYGFFNMYQTMRAIETGGKPFVAAINGTALGGGMELCLTCHYRVCLNSTKIKLGFPEVNVGLLPGGGGTAKAPYLLGIQNGLMYLLQGIEARPQKALKDGLINEVVDSPVELMAAAKRWIEANPSPSQPWDNKKYRIPGGGLMTPNGAQTMMGSIGNVRKITHGNYPAAQFILSVVHDGLALPIDRALEIEARYFLKALQTKESKNMIRTGFFGIQEARKGKARPKNEPKYEVKKLGILGAGMMGAGIAYVSAKVGMEVVLKDVSAENAEKGKDYSRKILKKQISRGRSNEAKAEALLAKIHPTADVAMMDNCDLVIEAVFENPTLKATVTQETEAVLGEDKIFASNTSTIPITQLAQASARPEHFIGIHFFSPVDKMPLVEIIVGKKTTDKAIAAAVDYTVAIGKVPIVVNDSRGFFTSRCFGTFCAEGAFMLEEGVPAAMIENISKNKGM
;
A
#
# COMPACT_ATOMS: atom_id res chain seq x y z
N MET A 1 -30.33 8.76 -21.26
CA MET A 1 -29.25 9.42 -20.49
C MET A 1 -29.56 9.33 -19.00
N ILE A 2 -28.63 8.80 -18.20
CA ILE A 2 -28.72 8.82 -16.73
C ILE A 2 -27.52 9.66 -16.26
N LYS A 3 -27.74 10.59 -15.35
CA LYS A 3 -26.65 11.38 -14.75
C LYS A 3 -27.00 11.69 -13.30
N ASN A 4 -26.10 11.32 -12.40
CA ASN A 4 -26.19 11.61 -10.96
C ASN A 4 -24.79 11.89 -10.39
N ASN A 5 -24.66 12.01 -9.08
CA ASN A 5 -23.38 12.28 -8.42
C ASN A 5 -22.43 11.08 -8.34
N ILE A 6 -22.81 9.94 -8.91
CA ILE A 6 -22.07 8.66 -8.84
C ILE A 6 -21.52 8.29 -10.23
N LEU A 7 -22.36 8.42 -11.27
CA LEU A 7 -22.01 8.06 -12.63
C LEU A 7 -22.88 8.79 -13.67
N SER A 8 -22.44 8.81 -14.92
CA SER A 8 -23.26 9.10 -16.08
C SER A 8 -23.33 7.88 -17.01
N TYR A 9 -24.50 7.73 -17.66
CA TYR A 9 -24.71 6.79 -18.76
C TYR A 9 -25.22 7.54 -19.98
N GLU A 10 -24.50 7.42 -21.09
CA GLU A 10 -24.80 8.09 -22.36
C GLU A 10 -24.76 7.07 -23.50
N LEU A 11 -25.72 7.14 -24.42
CA LEU A 11 -25.73 6.33 -25.63
C LEU A 11 -25.22 7.18 -26.79
N GLY A 12 -24.19 6.70 -27.48
CA GLY A 12 -23.66 7.32 -28.68
C GLY A 12 -24.48 6.96 -29.93
N ASP A 13 -24.33 7.75 -30.99
CA ASP A 13 -24.97 7.52 -32.29
C ASP A 13 -24.55 6.19 -32.94
N ASP A 14 -23.42 5.65 -32.56
CA ASP A 14 -22.89 4.34 -32.98
C ASP A 14 -23.56 3.14 -32.28
N GLY A 15 -24.44 3.42 -31.32
CA GLY A 15 -25.12 2.41 -30.52
C GLY A 15 -24.26 1.88 -29.36
N ILE A 16 -23.15 2.53 -29.04
CA ILE A 16 -22.32 2.16 -27.89
C ILE A 16 -22.71 3.01 -26.69
N GLY A 17 -23.13 2.34 -25.60
CA GLY A 17 -23.37 2.98 -24.31
C GLY A 17 -22.05 3.23 -23.56
N ILE A 18 -21.91 4.38 -22.92
CA ILE A 18 -20.74 4.69 -22.08
C ILE A 18 -21.21 4.96 -20.65
N ILE A 19 -20.78 4.13 -19.71
CA ILE A 19 -20.94 4.37 -18.27
C ILE A 19 -19.64 4.99 -17.76
N THR A 20 -19.70 6.24 -17.33
CA THR A 20 -18.56 6.95 -16.71
C THR A 20 -18.79 7.08 -15.22
N ILE A 21 -17.95 6.40 -14.43
CA ILE A 21 -18.00 6.40 -12.97
C ILE A 21 -17.30 7.67 -12.47
N ASP A 22 -18.02 8.53 -11.74
CA ASP A 22 -17.50 9.78 -11.20
C ASP A 22 -18.23 10.16 -9.90
N GLN A 23 -17.74 9.64 -8.78
CA GLN A 23 -18.28 9.94 -7.45
C GLN A 23 -17.78 11.31 -6.98
N VAL A 24 -18.51 12.36 -7.34
CA VAL A 24 -18.11 13.77 -7.18
C VAL A 24 -17.74 14.14 -5.74
N ASN A 25 -18.35 13.52 -4.74
CA ASN A 25 -18.13 13.81 -3.32
C ASN A 25 -17.03 12.96 -2.67
N GLU A 26 -16.38 12.08 -3.42
CA GLU A 26 -15.33 11.19 -2.92
C GLU A 26 -13.98 11.50 -3.62
N PRO A 27 -12.87 11.36 -2.90
CA PRO A 27 -11.53 11.61 -3.47
C PRO A 27 -11.12 10.56 -4.51
N ALA A 28 -11.84 9.45 -4.59
CA ALA A 28 -11.70 8.37 -5.56
C ALA A 28 -13.02 7.60 -5.66
N ASN A 29 -13.29 6.98 -6.80
CA ASN A 29 -14.42 6.07 -6.94
C ASN A 29 -14.29 4.88 -5.98
N LEU A 30 -15.35 4.60 -5.21
CA LEU A 30 -15.43 3.53 -4.24
C LEU A 30 -16.53 2.53 -4.62
N PHE A 31 -16.27 1.27 -4.35
CA PHE A 31 -17.27 0.20 -4.45
C PHE A 31 -18.11 0.19 -3.16
N ASN A 32 -19.20 0.94 -3.15
CA ASN A 32 -20.12 1.10 -2.03
C ASN A 32 -21.57 0.88 -2.50
N GLN A 33 -22.50 0.94 -1.57
CA GLN A 33 -23.93 0.67 -1.85
C GLN A 33 -24.50 1.63 -2.91
N ASP A 34 -24.23 2.92 -2.80
CA ASP A 34 -24.73 3.94 -3.75
C ASP A 34 -24.23 3.67 -5.17
N PHE A 35 -22.96 3.26 -5.29
CA PHE A 35 -22.39 2.85 -6.58
C PHE A 35 -23.07 1.61 -7.13
N ILE A 36 -23.29 0.56 -6.31
CA ILE A 36 -23.92 -0.69 -6.75
C ILE A 36 -25.31 -0.42 -7.30
N GLU A 37 -26.10 0.40 -6.62
CA GLU A 37 -27.47 0.76 -7.03
C GLU A 37 -27.48 1.58 -8.34
N ALA A 38 -26.66 2.62 -8.41
CA ALA A 38 -26.57 3.47 -9.59
C ALA A 38 -26.05 2.68 -10.83
N TYR A 39 -25.05 1.82 -10.61
CA TYR A 39 -24.49 0.98 -11.66
C TYR A 39 -25.49 -0.09 -12.14
N ALA A 40 -26.24 -0.70 -11.23
CA ALA A 40 -27.31 -1.64 -11.56
C ALA A 40 -28.37 -0.99 -12.47
N GLN A 41 -28.82 0.22 -12.13
CA GLN A 41 -29.80 0.96 -12.92
C GLN A 41 -29.27 1.29 -14.32
N ALA A 42 -28.04 1.78 -14.43
CA ALA A 42 -27.42 2.11 -15.70
C ALA A 42 -27.21 0.86 -16.59
N ALA A 43 -26.73 -0.23 -15.99
CA ALA A 43 -26.51 -1.48 -16.70
C ALA A 43 -27.82 -2.13 -17.18
N GLN A 44 -28.85 -2.16 -16.32
CA GLN A 44 -30.18 -2.68 -16.69
C GLN A 44 -30.82 -1.85 -17.81
N ALA A 45 -30.74 -0.52 -17.74
CA ALA A 45 -31.21 0.34 -18.81
C ALA A 45 -30.49 0.06 -20.14
N ALA A 46 -29.17 -0.12 -20.10
CA ALA A 46 -28.39 -0.46 -21.30
C ALA A 46 -28.73 -1.85 -21.86
N ILE A 47 -28.95 -2.84 -20.99
CA ILE A 47 -29.33 -4.21 -21.42
C ILE A 47 -30.70 -4.23 -22.05
N ALA A 48 -31.67 -3.48 -21.52
CA ALA A 48 -33.05 -3.46 -21.98
C ALA A 48 -33.25 -2.64 -23.28
N ASP A 49 -32.37 -1.71 -23.62
CA ASP A 49 -32.50 -0.86 -24.79
C ASP A 49 -31.96 -1.56 -26.06
N GLU A 50 -32.84 -1.91 -26.99
CA GLU A 50 -32.48 -2.60 -28.25
C GLU A 50 -31.50 -1.82 -29.13
N LYS A 51 -31.39 -0.48 -28.96
CA LYS A 51 -30.45 0.37 -29.70
C LYS A 51 -29.00 0.20 -29.20
N VAL A 52 -28.81 -0.34 -28.00
CA VAL A 52 -27.50 -0.53 -27.40
C VAL A 52 -26.88 -1.83 -27.91
N LYS A 53 -25.78 -1.70 -28.64
CA LYS A 53 -24.99 -2.83 -29.15
C LYS A 53 -23.98 -3.35 -28.13
N GLY A 54 -23.55 -2.51 -27.20
CA GLY A 54 -22.61 -2.85 -26.12
C GLY A 54 -22.30 -1.64 -25.25
N VAL A 55 -21.59 -1.89 -24.15
CA VAL A 55 -21.34 -0.89 -23.11
C VAL A 55 -19.84 -0.79 -22.79
N ILE A 56 -19.34 0.41 -22.72
CA ILE A 56 -18.00 0.73 -22.21
C ILE A 56 -18.14 1.28 -20.79
N VAL A 57 -17.37 0.73 -19.85
CA VAL A 57 -17.29 1.22 -18.46
C VAL A 57 -15.95 1.88 -18.27
N THR A 58 -15.93 3.15 -17.85
CA THR A 58 -14.72 3.94 -17.63
C THR A 58 -14.86 4.86 -16.42
N SER A 59 -13.83 5.64 -16.11
CA SER A 59 -13.83 6.56 -14.96
C SER A 59 -13.65 8.00 -15.40
N GLY A 60 -14.39 8.93 -14.78
CA GLY A 60 -14.17 10.37 -14.87
C GLY A 60 -13.06 10.88 -13.94
N GLN A 61 -12.59 10.05 -13.02
CA GLN A 61 -11.56 10.42 -12.05
C GLN A 61 -10.18 9.85 -12.42
N ARG A 62 -9.15 10.30 -11.69
CA ARG A 62 -7.76 9.83 -11.87
C ARG A 62 -7.57 8.34 -11.62
N MET A 63 -8.34 7.79 -10.69
CA MET A 63 -8.39 6.34 -10.43
C MET A 63 -9.62 5.74 -11.13
N PHE A 64 -9.49 4.54 -11.66
CA PHE A 64 -10.66 3.83 -12.17
C PHE A 64 -11.61 3.52 -11.01
N MET A 65 -11.13 2.81 -9.98
CA MET A 65 -11.83 2.60 -8.71
C MET A 65 -10.86 2.08 -7.63
N ALA A 66 -10.93 2.65 -6.43
CA ALA A 66 -10.01 2.33 -5.33
C ALA A 66 -10.34 1.03 -4.59
N GLY A 67 -11.51 0.47 -4.80
CA GLY A 67 -12.00 -0.74 -4.11
C GLY A 67 -13.17 -0.47 -3.16
N GLY A 68 -13.43 -1.40 -2.26
CA GLY A 68 -14.49 -1.30 -1.26
C GLY A 68 -14.27 -0.17 -0.25
N ASP A 69 -15.36 0.45 0.20
CA ASP A 69 -15.28 1.48 1.23
C ASP A 69 -14.95 0.87 2.61
N LEU A 70 -13.69 0.93 3.00
CA LEU A 70 -13.20 0.40 4.26
C LEU A 70 -13.80 1.11 5.49
N ARG A 71 -14.38 2.32 5.33
CA ARG A 71 -15.13 3.01 6.40
C ARG A 71 -16.40 2.25 6.75
N MET A 72 -17.05 1.66 5.75
CA MET A 72 -18.22 0.80 5.92
C MET A 72 -17.82 -0.62 6.35
N LEU A 73 -16.87 -1.23 5.66
CA LEU A 73 -16.44 -2.61 5.90
C LEU A 73 -15.79 -2.81 7.27
N GLY A 74 -15.21 -1.76 7.86
CA GLY A 74 -14.66 -1.78 9.21
C GLY A 74 -15.69 -1.68 10.35
N LYS A 75 -16.98 -1.40 10.03
CA LYS A 75 -18.03 -1.30 11.03
C LYS A 75 -18.52 -2.68 11.50
N PRO A 76 -19.04 -2.78 12.73
CA PRO A 76 -19.74 -3.99 13.17
C PRO A 76 -20.96 -4.28 12.30
N ILE A 77 -21.17 -5.54 11.94
CA ILE A 77 -22.34 -6.00 11.21
C ILE A 77 -23.44 -6.32 12.22
N ALA A 78 -24.51 -5.53 12.21
CA ALA A 78 -25.63 -5.70 13.14
C ALA A 78 -26.45 -6.95 12.82
N ASP A 79 -26.74 -7.19 11.54
CA ASP A 79 -27.46 -8.36 11.04
C ASP A 79 -26.65 -9.10 9.98
N PRO A 80 -25.95 -10.18 10.34
CA PRO A 80 -25.17 -10.97 9.41
C PRO A 80 -26.00 -11.62 8.30
N THR A 81 -27.25 -11.94 8.56
CA THR A 81 -28.17 -12.55 7.59
C THR A 81 -28.55 -11.54 6.52
N ALA A 82 -28.98 -10.35 6.91
CA ALA A 82 -29.28 -9.27 5.96
C ALA A 82 -28.05 -8.89 5.12
N ALA A 83 -26.86 -8.82 5.75
CA ALA A 83 -25.61 -8.55 5.03
C ALA A 83 -25.29 -9.63 3.97
N LEU A 84 -25.50 -10.91 4.30
CA LEU A 84 -25.30 -12.02 3.37
C LEU A 84 -26.24 -11.92 2.16
N TYR A 85 -27.53 -11.63 2.39
CA TYR A 85 -28.48 -11.39 1.30
C TYR A 85 -28.12 -10.17 0.46
N GLY A 86 -27.57 -9.12 1.07
CA GLY A 86 -27.04 -7.97 0.36
C GLY A 86 -25.93 -8.35 -0.63
N PHE A 87 -24.99 -9.23 -0.22
CA PHE A 87 -23.97 -9.76 -1.13
C PHE A 87 -24.56 -10.62 -2.24
N PHE A 88 -25.53 -11.47 -1.96
CA PHE A 88 -26.19 -12.25 -2.99
C PHE A 88 -26.89 -11.37 -4.04
N ASN A 89 -27.59 -10.32 -3.60
CA ASN A 89 -28.24 -9.38 -4.52
C ASN A 89 -27.20 -8.63 -5.39
N MET A 90 -26.06 -8.24 -4.81
CA MET A 90 -24.94 -7.65 -5.56
C MET A 90 -24.43 -8.61 -6.62
N TYR A 91 -24.21 -9.89 -6.30
CA TYR A 91 -23.77 -10.88 -7.28
C TYR A 91 -24.80 -11.11 -8.37
N GLN A 92 -26.09 -11.18 -8.05
CA GLN A 92 -27.15 -11.28 -9.06
C GLN A 92 -27.09 -10.12 -10.05
N THR A 93 -26.88 -8.88 -9.55
CA THR A 93 -26.69 -7.70 -10.39
C THR A 93 -25.48 -7.86 -11.33
N MET A 94 -24.32 -8.24 -10.78
CA MET A 94 -23.11 -8.45 -11.59
C MET A 94 -23.29 -9.60 -12.60
N ARG A 95 -23.95 -10.68 -12.21
CA ARG A 95 -24.24 -11.82 -13.10
C ARG A 95 -25.21 -11.42 -14.20
N ALA A 96 -26.21 -10.59 -13.94
CA ALA A 96 -27.12 -10.08 -14.96
C ALA A 96 -26.36 -9.28 -16.06
N ILE A 97 -25.28 -8.59 -15.70
CA ILE A 97 -24.40 -7.92 -16.68
C ILE A 97 -23.63 -8.95 -17.52
N GLU A 98 -23.04 -9.95 -16.86
CA GLU A 98 -22.25 -11.00 -17.52
C GLU A 98 -23.07 -11.88 -18.47
N THR A 99 -24.37 -12.08 -18.19
CA THR A 99 -25.27 -12.99 -18.92
C THR A 99 -26.37 -12.27 -19.68
N GLY A 100 -26.41 -10.93 -19.63
CA GLY A 100 -27.46 -10.11 -20.25
C GLY A 100 -27.40 -10.01 -21.78
N GLY A 101 -26.53 -10.78 -22.44
CA GLY A 101 -26.48 -10.91 -23.90
C GLY A 101 -25.80 -9.74 -24.63
N LYS A 102 -25.37 -8.68 -23.92
CA LYS A 102 -24.65 -7.54 -24.51
C LYS A 102 -23.21 -7.49 -24.03
N PRO A 103 -22.25 -7.11 -24.89
CA PRO A 103 -20.86 -6.95 -24.51
C PRO A 103 -20.65 -5.74 -23.56
N PHE A 104 -19.98 -5.97 -22.45
CA PHE A 104 -19.48 -4.95 -21.56
C PHE A 104 -17.94 -4.95 -21.58
N VAL A 105 -17.34 -3.80 -21.76
CA VAL A 105 -15.88 -3.62 -21.83
C VAL A 105 -15.42 -2.64 -20.76
N ALA A 106 -14.48 -3.04 -19.91
CA ALA A 106 -13.81 -2.15 -18.99
C ALA A 106 -12.67 -1.39 -19.73
N ALA A 107 -12.85 -0.09 -19.95
CA ALA A 107 -11.85 0.82 -20.48
C ALA A 107 -11.09 1.46 -19.28
N ILE A 108 -10.02 0.78 -18.84
CA ILE A 108 -9.32 1.06 -17.58
C ILE A 108 -8.34 2.20 -17.79
N ASN A 109 -8.75 3.41 -17.46
CA ASN A 109 -7.98 4.64 -17.61
C ASN A 109 -7.21 5.05 -16.34
N GLY A 110 -7.32 4.28 -15.24
CA GLY A 110 -6.70 4.53 -13.95
C GLY A 110 -6.50 3.27 -13.12
N THR A 111 -5.97 3.42 -11.92
CA THR A 111 -5.79 2.30 -10.97
C THR A 111 -7.13 1.67 -10.62
N ALA A 112 -7.20 0.33 -10.73
CA ALA A 112 -8.37 -0.49 -10.35
C ALA A 112 -7.92 -1.58 -9.36
N LEU A 113 -8.31 -1.42 -8.10
CA LEU A 113 -7.92 -2.32 -7.01
C LEU A 113 -9.15 -2.88 -6.30
N GLY A 114 -9.03 -4.11 -5.77
CA GLY A 114 -10.09 -4.74 -5.00
C GLY A 114 -11.42 -4.74 -5.76
N GLY A 115 -12.50 -4.25 -5.15
CA GLY A 115 -13.81 -4.10 -5.80
C GLY A 115 -13.78 -3.42 -7.17
N GLY A 116 -12.80 -2.53 -7.41
CA GLY A 116 -12.61 -1.91 -8.72
C GLY A 116 -12.10 -2.90 -9.77
N MET A 117 -11.20 -3.81 -9.38
CA MET A 117 -10.78 -4.88 -10.28
C MET A 117 -11.87 -5.95 -10.45
N GLU A 118 -12.64 -6.20 -9.40
CA GLU A 118 -13.80 -7.11 -9.44
C GLU A 118 -14.90 -6.60 -10.40
N LEU A 119 -15.13 -5.27 -10.42
CA LEU A 119 -15.98 -4.65 -11.44
C LEU A 119 -15.42 -4.89 -12.86
N CYS A 120 -14.11 -4.74 -13.06
CA CYS A 120 -13.50 -5.05 -14.35
C CYS A 120 -13.66 -6.53 -14.75
N LEU A 121 -13.66 -7.46 -13.79
CA LEU A 121 -13.92 -8.89 -14.04
C LEU A 121 -15.38 -9.18 -14.45
N THR A 122 -16.32 -8.33 -14.09
CA THR A 122 -17.72 -8.43 -14.54
C THR A 122 -17.85 -8.09 -16.02
N CYS A 123 -16.94 -7.25 -16.56
CA CYS A 123 -16.89 -6.95 -17.98
C CYS A 123 -16.27 -8.11 -18.78
N HIS A 124 -16.74 -8.33 -19.99
CA HIS A 124 -16.29 -9.40 -20.88
C HIS A 124 -14.87 -9.17 -21.40
N TYR A 125 -14.48 -7.90 -21.54
CA TYR A 125 -13.15 -7.50 -22.00
C TYR A 125 -12.58 -6.38 -21.13
N ARG A 126 -11.28 -6.36 -20.98
CA ARG A 126 -10.54 -5.40 -20.15
C ARG A 126 -9.38 -4.83 -20.94
N VAL A 127 -9.50 -3.59 -21.37
CA VAL A 127 -8.42 -2.82 -22.03
C VAL A 127 -7.92 -1.75 -21.07
N CYS A 128 -6.60 -1.54 -20.99
CA CYS A 128 -5.99 -0.66 -20.01
C CYS A 128 -4.96 0.27 -20.64
N LEU A 129 -4.85 1.50 -20.13
CA LEU A 129 -3.79 2.43 -20.49
C LEU A 129 -2.42 1.93 -20.01
N ASN A 130 -1.40 2.06 -20.89
CA ASN A 130 -0.02 1.77 -20.59
C ASN A 130 0.61 2.87 -19.72
N SER A 131 0.44 2.78 -18.41
CA SER A 131 1.00 3.76 -17.48
C SER A 131 1.65 3.10 -16.28
N THR A 132 2.86 3.55 -15.95
CA THR A 132 3.57 3.08 -14.74
C THR A 132 2.89 3.53 -13.43
N LYS A 133 1.90 4.42 -13.50
CA LYS A 133 1.12 4.87 -12.35
C LYS A 133 -0.10 4.00 -12.08
N ILE A 134 -0.57 3.24 -13.09
CA ILE A 134 -1.72 2.34 -12.95
C ILE A 134 -1.31 1.05 -12.25
N LYS A 135 -2.16 0.61 -11.35
CA LYS A 135 -2.05 -0.63 -10.60
C LYS A 135 -3.37 -1.39 -10.68
N LEU A 136 -3.27 -2.71 -10.87
CA LEU A 136 -4.40 -3.63 -11.03
C LEU A 136 -4.22 -4.83 -10.11
N GLY A 137 -5.26 -5.23 -9.35
CA GLY A 137 -5.16 -6.40 -8.48
C GLY A 137 -6.08 -6.39 -7.27
N PHE A 138 -5.79 -7.28 -6.32
CA PHE A 138 -6.65 -7.58 -5.17
C PHE A 138 -5.88 -7.46 -3.86
N PRO A 139 -5.78 -6.24 -3.26
CA PRO A 139 -5.00 -6.01 -2.04
C PRO A 139 -5.73 -6.34 -0.74
N GLU A 140 -6.93 -6.92 -0.77
CA GLU A 140 -7.82 -7.13 0.38
C GLU A 140 -7.17 -7.91 1.51
N VAL A 141 -6.30 -8.87 1.22
CA VAL A 141 -5.60 -9.67 2.23
C VAL A 141 -4.75 -8.80 3.16
N ASN A 142 -4.25 -7.65 2.68
CA ASN A 142 -3.45 -6.70 3.47
C ASN A 142 -4.26 -5.96 4.54
N VAL A 143 -5.60 -6.03 4.46
CA VAL A 143 -6.52 -5.48 5.46
C VAL A 143 -7.34 -6.56 6.15
N GLY A 144 -6.90 -7.84 6.04
CA GLY A 144 -7.54 -8.97 6.69
C GLY A 144 -8.85 -9.40 6.06
N LEU A 145 -9.08 -9.04 4.78
CA LEU A 145 -10.24 -9.41 3.98
C LEU A 145 -9.82 -10.28 2.79
N LEU A 146 -10.80 -10.73 2.03
CA LEU A 146 -10.64 -11.31 0.70
C LEU A 146 -11.46 -10.49 -0.30
N PRO A 147 -11.20 -10.55 -1.60
CA PRO A 147 -12.09 -10.00 -2.61
C PRO A 147 -13.50 -10.60 -2.47
N GLY A 148 -14.49 -9.73 -2.28
CA GLY A 148 -15.88 -10.13 -1.99
C GLY A 148 -16.88 -9.67 -3.03
N GLY A 149 -16.43 -9.22 -4.21
CA GLY A 149 -17.23 -8.85 -5.36
C GLY A 149 -17.06 -9.83 -6.54
N GLY A 150 -16.63 -11.07 -6.26
CA GLY A 150 -16.39 -12.12 -7.24
C GLY A 150 -14.92 -12.36 -7.56
N GLY A 151 -14.00 -11.58 -7.00
CA GLY A 151 -12.58 -11.66 -7.33
C GLY A 151 -11.92 -12.96 -6.90
N THR A 152 -12.25 -13.46 -5.72
CA THR A 152 -11.68 -14.71 -5.20
C THR A 152 -12.18 -15.92 -6.02
N ALA A 153 -13.45 -15.94 -6.42
CA ALA A 153 -14.03 -16.99 -7.24
C ALA A 153 -13.56 -16.94 -8.70
N LYS A 154 -13.42 -15.74 -9.29
CA LYS A 154 -13.18 -15.55 -10.73
C LYS A 154 -11.70 -15.49 -11.11
N ALA A 155 -10.83 -14.91 -10.27
CA ALA A 155 -9.41 -14.73 -10.63
C ALA A 155 -8.71 -16.06 -10.98
N PRO A 156 -8.91 -17.18 -10.27
CA PRO A 156 -8.30 -18.46 -10.65
C PRO A 156 -8.76 -19.01 -12.01
N TYR A 157 -9.96 -18.65 -12.49
CA TYR A 157 -10.39 -19.01 -13.82
C TYR A 157 -9.56 -18.35 -14.91
N LEU A 158 -9.21 -17.06 -14.74
CA LEU A 158 -8.46 -16.29 -15.72
C LEU A 158 -6.95 -16.54 -15.63
N LEU A 159 -6.42 -16.55 -14.43
CA LEU A 159 -4.98 -16.56 -14.14
C LEU A 159 -4.42 -17.98 -13.98
N GLY A 160 -5.27 -18.99 -13.87
CA GLY A 160 -4.92 -20.31 -13.33
C GLY A 160 -4.78 -20.26 -11.80
N ILE A 161 -4.78 -21.45 -11.17
CA ILE A 161 -4.80 -21.58 -9.70
C ILE A 161 -3.56 -20.91 -9.07
N GLN A 162 -2.36 -21.15 -9.62
CA GLN A 162 -1.12 -20.64 -9.05
C GLN A 162 -1.06 -19.11 -9.07
N ASN A 163 -1.26 -18.49 -10.23
CA ASN A 163 -1.20 -17.02 -10.34
C ASN A 163 -2.38 -16.38 -9.62
N GLY A 164 -3.60 -16.97 -9.72
CA GLY A 164 -4.77 -16.51 -8.99
C GLY A 164 -4.51 -16.43 -7.48
N LEU A 165 -4.01 -17.52 -6.89
CA LEU A 165 -3.63 -17.55 -5.47
C LEU A 165 -2.52 -16.57 -5.13
N MET A 166 -1.53 -16.36 -6.02
CA MET A 166 -0.50 -15.34 -5.81
C MET A 166 -1.12 -13.93 -5.73
N TYR A 167 -1.99 -13.56 -6.65
CA TYR A 167 -2.66 -12.26 -6.61
C TYR A 167 -3.49 -12.08 -5.34
N LEU A 168 -4.23 -13.10 -4.95
CA LEU A 168 -5.15 -13.06 -3.80
C LEU A 168 -4.42 -13.10 -2.45
N LEU A 169 -3.42 -13.98 -2.29
CA LEU A 169 -2.73 -14.21 -1.01
C LEU A 169 -1.60 -13.21 -0.72
N GLN A 170 -1.02 -12.59 -1.76
CA GLN A 170 0.05 -11.62 -1.60
C GLN A 170 -0.45 -10.18 -1.82
N GLY A 171 -1.72 -9.99 -2.21
CA GLY A 171 -2.28 -8.67 -2.50
C GLY A 171 -1.52 -7.95 -3.62
N ILE A 172 -1.18 -8.68 -4.70
CA ILE A 172 -0.37 -8.14 -5.79
C ILE A 172 -1.11 -6.98 -6.47
N GLU A 173 -0.40 -5.86 -6.63
CA GLU A 173 -0.80 -4.72 -7.43
C GLU A 173 0.08 -4.66 -8.70
N ALA A 174 -0.38 -5.30 -9.77
CA ALA A 174 0.37 -5.42 -11.02
C ALA A 174 0.28 -4.15 -11.85
N ARG A 175 1.36 -3.83 -12.57
CA ARG A 175 1.34 -2.82 -13.63
C ARG A 175 0.66 -3.37 -14.89
N PRO A 176 0.16 -2.54 -15.83
CA PRO A 176 -0.61 -3.00 -16.99
C PRO A 176 0.09 -4.09 -17.78
N GLN A 177 1.38 -3.96 -18.10
CA GLN A 177 2.13 -4.97 -18.86
C GLN A 177 2.24 -6.32 -18.13
N LYS A 178 2.40 -6.29 -16.79
CA LYS A 178 2.39 -7.53 -15.99
C LYS A 178 1.00 -8.13 -15.93
N ALA A 179 -0.04 -7.32 -15.72
CA ALA A 179 -1.43 -7.77 -15.69
C ALA A 179 -1.85 -8.41 -17.03
N LEU A 180 -1.40 -7.86 -18.16
CA LEU A 180 -1.58 -8.44 -19.50
C LEU A 180 -0.87 -9.80 -19.61
N LYS A 181 0.40 -9.85 -19.25
CA LYS A 181 1.20 -11.08 -19.28
C LYS A 181 0.60 -12.19 -18.45
N ASP A 182 0.05 -11.84 -17.28
CA ASP A 182 -0.56 -12.80 -16.35
C ASP A 182 -1.98 -13.21 -16.76
N GLY A 183 -2.62 -12.50 -17.70
CA GLY A 183 -3.99 -12.77 -18.17
C GLY A 183 -5.10 -12.07 -17.39
N LEU A 184 -4.76 -11.12 -16.48
CA LEU A 184 -5.76 -10.37 -15.69
C LEU A 184 -6.53 -9.37 -16.56
N ILE A 185 -5.87 -8.79 -17.57
CA ILE A 185 -6.45 -7.93 -18.61
C ILE A 185 -6.15 -8.48 -20.00
N ASN A 186 -6.84 -7.96 -21.02
CA ASN A 186 -6.81 -8.50 -22.37
C ASN A 186 -5.96 -7.67 -23.33
N GLU A 187 -5.87 -6.34 -23.12
CA GLU A 187 -5.16 -5.44 -24.03
C GLU A 187 -4.56 -4.26 -23.25
N VAL A 188 -3.44 -3.73 -23.74
CA VAL A 188 -2.81 -2.51 -23.23
C VAL A 188 -2.57 -1.57 -24.39
N VAL A 189 -2.94 -0.30 -24.24
CA VAL A 189 -2.85 0.76 -25.25
C VAL A 189 -2.18 2.00 -24.70
N ASP A 190 -1.61 2.83 -25.57
CA ASP A 190 -0.74 3.94 -25.14
C ASP A 190 -1.47 5.30 -25.00
N SER A 191 -2.72 5.43 -25.49
CA SER A 191 -3.46 6.69 -25.41
C SER A 191 -4.94 6.50 -25.02
N PRO A 192 -5.57 7.54 -24.42
CA PRO A 192 -7.01 7.50 -24.14
C PRO A 192 -7.89 7.34 -25.38
N VAL A 193 -7.45 7.84 -26.53
CA VAL A 193 -8.17 7.70 -27.81
C VAL A 193 -8.15 6.24 -28.23
N GLU A 194 -6.99 5.58 -28.19
CA GLU A 194 -6.86 4.16 -28.48
C GLU A 194 -7.63 3.29 -27.49
N LEU A 195 -7.70 3.69 -26.21
CA LEU A 195 -8.46 2.97 -25.18
C LEU A 195 -9.93 2.83 -25.57
N MET A 196 -10.55 3.93 -25.98
CA MET A 196 -11.95 3.93 -26.42
C MET A 196 -12.12 3.23 -27.77
N ALA A 197 -11.19 3.41 -28.70
CA ALA A 197 -11.22 2.75 -30.01
C ALA A 197 -11.08 1.23 -29.87
N ALA A 198 -10.19 0.74 -29.01
CA ALA A 198 -10.01 -0.69 -28.72
C ALA A 198 -11.28 -1.31 -28.10
N ALA A 199 -11.90 -0.61 -27.16
CA ALA A 199 -13.14 -1.05 -26.54
C ALA A 199 -14.29 -1.17 -27.57
N LYS A 200 -14.48 -0.15 -28.42
CA LYS A 200 -15.49 -0.17 -29.49
C LYS A 200 -15.24 -1.31 -30.49
N ARG A 201 -14.03 -1.43 -31.00
CA ARG A 201 -13.61 -2.48 -31.93
C ARG A 201 -13.93 -3.88 -31.38
N TRP A 202 -13.65 -4.09 -30.08
CA TRP A 202 -13.95 -5.39 -29.47
C TRP A 202 -15.46 -5.64 -29.36
N ILE A 203 -16.27 -4.64 -29.00
CA ILE A 203 -17.75 -4.72 -28.93
C ILE A 203 -18.31 -5.14 -30.29
N GLU A 204 -17.87 -4.46 -31.36
CA GLU A 204 -18.34 -4.72 -32.74
C GLU A 204 -18.00 -6.15 -33.18
N ALA A 205 -16.81 -6.65 -32.81
CA ALA A 205 -16.36 -8.00 -33.14
C ALA A 205 -17.02 -9.10 -32.29
N ASN A 206 -17.61 -8.76 -31.14
CA ASN A 206 -18.12 -9.72 -30.17
C ASN A 206 -19.54 -9.35 -29.68
N PRO A 207 -20.59 -9.42 -30.56
CA PRO A 207 -21.92 -8.95 -30.21
C PRO A 207 -22.64 -9.80 -29.15
N SER A 208 -22.19 -11.04 -28.92
CA SER A 208 -22.79 -11.98 -27.96
C SER A 208 -21.68 -12.72 -27.20
N PRO A 209 -20.93 -12.03 -26.33
CA PRO A 209 -19.83 -12.64 -25.61
C PRO A 209 -20.31 -13.53 -24.46
N SER A 210 -19.43 -14.41 -24.01
CA SER A 210 -19.64 -15.26 -22.83
C SER A 210 -18.41 -15.18 -21.94
N GLN A 211 -18.62 -15.17 -20.64
CA GLN A 211 -17.51 -15.21 -19.67
C GLN A 211 -16.85 -16.60 -19.65
N PRO A 212 -15.55 -16.68 -19.33
CA PRO A 212 -14.86 -17.97 -19.24
C PRO A 212 -15.55 -19.00 -18.35
N TRP A 213 -16.07 -18.58 -17.20
CA TRP A 213 -16.75 -19.44 -16.22
C TRP A 213 -18.15 -19.89 -16.65
N ASP A 214 -18.73 -19.26 -17.67
CA ASP A 214 -20.00 -19.65 -18.27
C ASP A 214 -19.81 -20.56 -19.51
N ASN A 215 -18.56 -20.65 -19.99
CA ASN A 215 -18.24 -21.46 -21.18
C ASN A 215 -17.78 -22.88 -20.78
N LYS A 216 -18.61 -23.90 -21.02
CA LYS A 216 -18.31 -25.31 -20.71
C LYS A 216 -17.04 -25.84 -21.40
N LYS A 217 -16.60 -25.23 -22.50
CA LYS A 217 -15.40 -25.61 -23.25
C LYS A 217 -14.12 -24.91 -22.71
N TYR A 218 -14.28 -23.89 -21.87
CA TYR A 218 -13.13 -23.18 -21.31
C TYR A 218 -12.28 -24.09 -20.42
N ARG A 219 -11.00 -23.92 -20.48
CA ARG A 219 -10.03 -24.65 -19.64
C ARG A 219 -9.21 -23.66 -18.84
N ILE A 220 -9.21 -23.85 -17.53
CA ILE A 220 -8.41 -23.03 -16.61
C ILE A 220 -6.93 -23.16 -16.97
N PRO A 221 -6.19 -22.06 -17.11
CA PRO A 221 -4.76 -22.10 -17.38
C PRO A 221 -4.00 -22.93 -16.34
N GLY A 222 -3.20 -23.92 -16.78
CA GLY A 222 -2.49 -24.83 -15.89
C GLY A 222 -3.34 -25.96 -15.30
N GLY A 223 -4.65 -26.02 -15.62
CA GLY A 223 -5.58 -27.05 -15.17
C GLY A 223 -6.38 -26.67 -13.93
N GLY A 224 -7.53 -27.37 -13.76
CA GLY A 224 -8.40 -27.23 -12.57
C GLY A 224 -7.88 -28.03 -11.35
N LEU A 225 -8.60 -27.94 -10.24
CA LEU A 225 -8.23 -28.58 -8.95
C LEU A 225 -7.99 -30.09 -9.04
N MET A 226 -8.75 -30.79 -9.90
CA MET A 226 -8.66 -32.24 -10.06
C MET A 226 -7.50 -32.68 -10.97
N THR A 227 -6.73 -31.74 -11.53
CA THR A 227 -5.50 -32.09 -12.26
C THR A 227 -4.32 -32.25 -11.29
N PRO A 228 -3.30 -33.07 -11.62
CA PRO A 228 -2.11 -33.21 -10.77
C PRO A 228 -1.45 -31.89 -10.41
N ASN A 229 -1.32 -30.99 -11.40
CA ASN A 229 -0.73 -29.65 -11.20
C ASN A 229 -1.60 -28.79 -10.27
N GLY A 230 -2.93 -28.77 -10.45
CA GLY A 230 -3.86 -28.03 -9.60
C GLY A 230 -3.84 -28.50 -8.16
N ALA A 231 -3.90 -29.83 -7.95
CA ALA A 231 -3.81 -30.45 -6.61
C ALA A 231 -2.49 -30.12 -5.93
N GLN A 232 -1.36 -30.26 -6.63
CA GLN A 232 -0.03 -29.95 -6.08
C GLN A 232 0.10 -28.46 -5.73
N THR A 233 -0.41 -27.57 -6.60
CA THR A 233 -0.42 -26.11 -6.34
C THR A 233 -1.21 -25.79 -5.09
N MET A 234 -2.38 -26.38 -4.92
CA MET A 234 -3.24 -26.17 -3.75
C MET A 234 -2.59 -26.67 -2.46
N MET A 235 -2.05 -27.88 -2.45
CA MET A 235 -1.33 -28.42 -1.29
C MET A 235 -0.13 -27.55 -0.91
N GLY A 236 0.68 -27.12 -1.88
CA GLY A 236 1.81 -26.22 -1.66
C GLY A 236 1.38 -24.87 -1.09
N SER A 237 0.25 -24.34 -1.56
CA SER A 237 -0.29 -23.05 -1.09
C SER A 237 -0.78 -23.13 0.35
N ILE A 238 -1.42 -24.23 0.77
CA ILE A 238 -1.82 -24.46 2.17
C ILE A 238 -0.61 -24.44 3.09
N GLY A 239 0.43 -25.21 2.76
CA GLY A 239 1.67 -25.24 3.52
C GLY A 239 2.36 -23.86 3.60
N ASN A 240 2.40 -23.14 2.48
CA ASN A 240 3.01 -21.82 2.42
C ASN A 240 2.23 -20.77 3.23
N VAL A 241 0.89 -20.75 3.13
CA VAL A 241 0.05 -19.87 3.96
C VAL A 241 0.29 -20.14 5.44
N ARG A 242 0.29 -21.41 5.87
CA ARG A 242 0.57 -21.77 7.28
C ARG A 242 1.95 -21.30 7.73
N LYS A 243 2.97 -21.48 6.90
CA LYS A 243 4.35 -21.06 7.17
C LYS A 243 4.48 -19.53 7.32
N ILE A 244 3.78 -18.75 6.49
CA ILE A 244 3.91 -17.28 6.50
C ILE A 244 3.02 -16.65 7.56
N THR A 245 1.80 -17.17 7.74
CA THR A 245 0.81 -16.55 8.63
C THR A 245 0.81 -17.11 10.04
N HIS A 246 1.41 -18.27 10.26
CA HIS A 246 1.32 -19.04 11.51
C HIS A 246 -0.13 -19.22 12.02
N GLY A 247 -1.13 -19.00 11.16
CA GLY A 247 -2.55 -19.05 11.51
C GLY A 247 -3.13 -17.74 12.07
N ASN A 248 -2.35 -16.66 12.14
CA ASN A 248 -2.78 -15.38 12.70
C ASN A 248 -3.62 -14.50 11.74
N TYR A 249 -3.71 -14.90 10.46
CA TYR A 249 -4.41 -14.13 9.42
C TYR A 249 -5.48 -14.99 8.75
N PRO A 250 -6.71 -15.02 9.32
CA PRO A 250 -7.79 -15.89 8.83
C PRO A 250 -8.15 -15.68 7.37
N ALA A 251 -8.06 -14.44 6.87
CA ALA A 251 -8.41 -14.09 5.48
C ALA A 251 -7.64 -14.93 4.45
N ALA A 252 -6.35 -15.20 4.70
CA ALA A 252 -5.54 -16.04 3.80
C ALA A 252 -6.04 -17.48 3.74
N GLN A 253 -6.52 -18.03 4.86
CA GLN A 253 -7.15 -19.36 4.89
C GLN A 253 -8.51 -19.35 4.20
N PHE A 254 -9.31 -18.29 4.39
CA PHE A 254 -10.60 -18.14 3.72
C PHE A 254 -10.45 -18.04 2.20
N ILE A 255 -9.42 -17.33 1.69
CA ILE A 255 -9.10 -17.32 0.26
C ILE A 255 -8.86 -18.75 -0.26
N LEU A 256 -8.02 -19.52 0.44
CA LEU A 256 -7.77 -20.92 0.07
C LEU A 256 -9.06 -21.76 0.05
N SER A 257 -9.92 -21.58 1.06
CA SER A 257 -11.20 -22.29 1.15
C SER A 257 -12.13 -21.93 0.01
N VAL A 258 -12.28 -20.62 -0.31
CA VAL A 258 -13.13 -20.18 -1.44
C VAL A 258 -12.64 -20.77 -2.76
N VAL A 259 -11.33 -20.73 -3.01
CA VAL A 259 -10.77 -21.29 -4.25
C VAL A 259 -10.93 -22.80 -4.29
N HIS A 260 -10.66 -23.50 -3.18
CA HIS A 260 -10.81 -24.95 -3.11
C HIS A 260 -12.27 -25.41 -3.28
N ASP A 261 -13.18 -24.81 -2.53
CA ASP A 261 -14.58 -25.26 -2.48
C ASP A 261 -15.37 -24.74 -3.68
N GLY A 262 -15.00 -23.56 -4.22
CA GLY A 262 -15.74 -22.89 -5.29
C GLY A 262 -15.33 -23.30 -6.71
N LEU A 263 -14.02 -23.54 -6.96
CA LEU A 263 -13.51 -23.68 -8.32
C LEU A 263 -14.03 -24.94 -9.06
N ALA A 264 -14.51 -25.94 -8.34
CA ALA A 264 -15.12 -27.15 -8.90
C ALA A 264 -16.64 -27.00 -9.14
N LEU A 265 -17.26 -25.90 -8.71
CA LEU A 265 -18.68 -25.66 -8.77
C LEU A 265 -19.06 -24.66 -9.88
N PRO A 266 -20.34 -24.61 -10.31
CA PRO A 266 -20.82 -23.48 -11.11
C PRO A 266 -20.54 -22.15 -10.45
N ILE A 267 -20.24 -21.12 -11.23
CA ILE A 267 -19.78 -19.82 -10.73
C ILE A 267 -20.75 -19.20 -9.72
N ASP A 268 -22.05 -19.34 -9.91
CA ASP A 268 -23.05 -18.79 -9.00
C ASP A 268 -22.93 -19.40 -7.59
N ARG A 269 -22.61 -20.69 -7.49
CA ARG A 269 -22.33 -21.37 -6.22
C ARG A 269 -20.98 -20.99 -5.63
N ALA A 270 -19.96 -20.77 -6.47
CA ALA A 270 -18.66 -20.26 -6.02
C ALA A 270 -18.80 -18.86 -5.42
N LEU A 271 -19.62 -17.99 -6.00
CA LEU A 271 -19.92 -16.66 -5.49
C LEU A 271 -20.68 -16.71 -4.13
N GLU A 272 -21.62 -17.64 -3.96
CA GLU A 272 -22.27 -17.84 -2.66
C GLU A 272 -21.27 -18.28 -1.56
N ILE A 273 -20.31 -19.12 -1.91
CA ILE A 273 -19.22 -19.54 -1.01
C ILE A 273 -18.34 -18.33 -0.67
N GLU A 274 -17.95 -17.53 -1.67
CA GLU A 274 -17.17 -16.31 -1.48
C GLU A 274 -17.88 -15.36 -0.50
N ALA A 275 -19.20 -15.09 -0.71
CA ALA A 275 -19.97 -14.22 0.18
C ALA A 275 -19.93 -14.66 1.64
N ARG A 276 -20.07 -15.96 1.90
CA ARG A 276 -20.03 -16.50 3.27
C ARG A 276 -18.68 -16.34 3.92
N TYR A 277 -17.60 -16.60 3.19
CA TYR A 277 -16.25 -16.40 3.70
C TYR A 277 -15.89 -14.91 3.82
N PHE A 278 -16.38 -14.06 2.92
CA PHE A 278 -16.22 -12.61 3.01
C PHE A 278 -16.92 -12.06 4.26
N LEU A 279 -18.18 -12.45 4.50
CA LEU A 279 -18.90 -12.10 5.72
C LEU A 279 -18.16 -12.57 6.99
N LYS A 280 -17.64 -13.80 6.96
CA LYS A 280 -16.84 -14.35 8.06
C LYS A 280 -15.57 -13.55 8.29
N ALA A 281 -14.88 -13.11 7.23
CA ALA A 281 -13.69 -12.26 7.32
C ALA A 281 -14.02 -10.89 7.94
N LEU A 282 -15.12 -10.25 7.54
CA LEU A 282 -15.59 -8.98 8.09
C LEU A 282 -15.88 -9.04 9.59
N GLN A 283 -16.23 -10.21 10.12
CA GLN A 283 -16.52 -10.41 11.54
C GLN A 283 -15.28 -10.69 12.40
N THR A 284 -14.12 -10.96 11.78
CA THR A 284 -12.89 -11.27 12.51
C THR A 284 -12.34 -10.05 13.25
N LYS A 285 -11.65 -10.28 14.37
CA LYS A 285 -10.91 -9.23 15.09
C LYS A 285 -9.73 -8.72 14.25
N GLU A 286 -9.12 -9.63 13.51
CA GLU A 286 -7.95 -9.39 12.66
C GLU A 286 -8.28 -8.36 11.58
N SER A 287 -9.38 -8.53 10.83
CA SER A 287 -9.77 -7.57 9.79
C SER A 287 -10.05 -6.19 10.38
N LYS A 288 -10.80 -6.11 11.48
CA LYS A 288 -11.12 -4.84 12.15
C LYS A 288 -9.87 -4.11 12.62
N ASN A 289 -8.92 -4.84 13.21
CA ASN A 289 -7.66 -4.26 13.67
C ASN A 289 -6.75 -3.86 12.51
N MET A 290 -6.65 -4.67 11.45
CA MET A 290 -5.85 -4.37 10.26
C MET A 290 -6.41 -3.14 9.51
N ILE A 291 -7.73 -3.03 9.36
CA ILE A 291 -8.38 -1.85 8.78
C ILE A 291 -8.10 -0.62 9.64
N ARG A 292 -8.34 -0.70 10.95
CA ARG A 292 -8.18 0.45 11.86
C ARG A 292 -6.72 0.90 11.95
N THR A 293 -5.79 -0.01 12.21
CA THR A 293 -4.39 0.32 12.50
C THR A 293 -3.54 0.32 11.24
N GLY A 294 -3.62 -0.78 10.46
CA GLY A 294 -2.78 -0.96 9.27
C GLY A 294 -3.17 -0.07 8.09
N PHE A 295 -4.45 0.30 7.97
CA PHE A 295 -4.90 1.19 6.90
C PHE A 295 -5.13 2.62 7.39
N PHE A 296 -6.16 2.86 8.22
CA PHE A 296 -6.50 4.23 8.63
C PHE A 296 -5.44 4.86 9.52
N GLY A 297 -4.90 4.14 10.51
CA GLY A 297 -3.86 4.66 11.40
C GLY A 297 -2.61 5.10 10.65
N ILE A 298 -2.14 4.29 9.69
CA ILE A 298 -0.99 4.65 8.85
C ILE A 298 -1.31 5.85 7.94
N GLN A 299 -2.52 5.92 7.36
CA GLN A 299 -2.92 7.06 6.53
C GLN A 299 -3.02 8.35 7.35
N GLU A 300 -3.59 8.31 8.55
CA GLU A 300 -3.67 9.46 9.45
C GLU A 300 -2.27 9.96 9.84
N ALA A 301 -1.38 9.04 10.19
CA ALA A 301 0.00 9.39 10.51
C ALA A 301 0.72 10.04 9.30
N ARG A 302 0.58 9.47 8.10
CA ARG A 302 1.14 10.04 6.85
C ARG A 302 0.55 11.40 6.47
N LYS A 303 -0.68 11.69 6.88
CA LYS A 303 -1.31 13.02 6.73
C LYS A 303 -0.86 14.02 7.81
N GLY A 304 0.02 13.60 8.72
CA GLY A 304 0.52 14.44 9.79
C GLY A 304 -0.50 14.72 10.89
N LYS A 305 -1.36 13.75 11.25
CA LYS A 305 -2.40 13.93 12.30
C LYS A 305 -1.84 14.45 13.63
N ALA A 306 -0.63 14.03 13.97
CA ALA A 306 0.05 14.45 15.21
C ALA A 306 0.82 15.78 15.06
N ARG A 307 0.78 16.42 13.90
CA ARG A 307 1.41 17.70 13.64
C ARG A 307 0.64 18.84 14.35
N PRO A 308 1.31 19.76 15.06
CA PRO A 308 0.70 20.97 15.57
C PRO A 308 0.03 21.79 14.47
N LYS A 309 -1.26 22.13 14.66
CA LYS A 309 -2.09 22.73 13.61
C LYS A 309 -1.75 24.19 13.30
N ASN A 310 -1.29 24.92 14.29
CA ASN A 310 -1.08 26.38 14.18
C ASN A 310 0.31 26.74 13.63
N GLU A 311 1.16 25.75 13.40
CA GLU A 311 2.50 26.00 12.87
C GLU A 311 2.46 26.05 11.33
N PRO A 312 3.19 26.99 10.71
CA PRO A 312 3.35 27.02 9.27
C PRO A 312 4.04 25.75 8.78
N LYS A 313 3.80 25.37 7.54
CA LYS A 313 4.47 24.21 6.94
C LYS A 313 5.98 24.43 6.89
N TYR A 314 6.74 23.48 7.42
CA TYR A 314 8.19 23.52 7.42
C TYR A 314 8.75 22.73 6.23
N GLU A 315 9.48 23.41 5.34
CA GLU A 315 10.09 22.78 4.17
C GLU A 315 11.59 22.61 4.38
N VAL A 316 12.06 21.36 4.34
CA VAL A 316 13.48 21.03 4.40
C VAL A 316 14.00 20.88 2.97
N LYS A 317 14.79 21.87 2.51
CA LYS A 317 15.47 21.84 1.20
C LYS A 317 16.90 21.36 1.33
N LYS A 318 17.59 21.74 2.39
CA LYS A 318 18.96 21.35 2.72
C LYS A 318 19.00 20.69 4.09
N LEU A 319 19.43 19.43 4.13
CA LEU A 319 19.56 18.60 5.33
C LEU A 319 21.02 18.42 5.70
N GLY A 320 21.38 18.71 6.94
CA GLY A 320 22.66 18.33 7.52
C GLY A 320 22.58 16.99 8.24
N ILE A 321 23.57 16.12 8.07
CA ILE A 321 23.69 14.85 8.77
C ILE A 321 25.08 14.74 9.38
N LEU A 322 25.12 14.50 10.70
CA LEU A 322 26.36 14.28 11.46
C LEU A 322 26.54 12.80 11.73
N GLY A 323 27.59 12.21 11.20
CA GLY A 323 27.85 10.77 11.21
C GLY A 323 27.38 10.09 9.91
N ALA A 324 28.34 9.56 9.15
CA ALA A 324 28.11 8.87 7.88
C ALA A 324 28.07 7.34 8.03
N GLY A 325 27.84 6.85 9.24
CA GLY A 325 27.62 5.43 9.52
C GLY A 325 26.33 4.90 8.89
N MET A 326 25.95 3.67 9.25
CA MET A 326 24.81 2.98 8.67
C MET A 326 23.51 3.81 8.71
N MET A 327 23.23 4.48 9.84
CA MET A 327 22.02 5.28 10.00
C MET A 327 22.09 6.58 9.20
N GLY A 328 23.15 7.37 9.34
CA GLY A 328 23.32 8.64 8.62
C GLY A 328 23.36 8.44 7.10
N ALA A 329 24.05 7.41 6.62
CA ALA A 329 24.07 7.06 5.20
C ALA A 329 22.67 6.68 4.66
N GLY A 330 21.88 5.96 5.47
CA GLY A 330 20.51 5.61 5.12
C GLY A 330 19.58 6.82 5.13
N ILE A 331 19.71 7.74 6.10
CA ILE A 331 18.95 9.00 6.17
C ILE A 331 19.30 9.88 4.96
N ALA A 332 20.60 9.97 4.59
CA ALA A 332 21.06 10.69 3.41
C ALA A 332 20.39 10.17 2.13
N TYR A 333 20.33 8.85 1.95
CA TYR A 333 19.70 8.24 0.79
C TYR A 333 18.23 8.60 0.67
N VAL A 334 17.44 8.43 1.74
CA VAL A 334 15.99 8.66 1.66
C VAL A 334 15.65 10.14 1.48
N SER A 335 16.47 11.05 2.00
CA SER A 335 16.31 12.50 1.84
C SER A 335 16.69 12.97 0.44
N ALA A 336 17.84 12.54 -0.09
CA ALA A 336 18.26 12.84 -1.47
C ALA A 336 17.28 12.27 -2.52
N LYS A 337 16.67 11.13 -2.24
CA LYS A 337 15.68 10.48 -3.13
C LYS A 337 14.45 11.33 -3.38
N VAL A 338 14.05 12.17 -2.44
CA VAL A 338 12.92 13.10 -2.58
C VAL A 338 13.33 14.50 -3.04
N GLY A 339 14.62 14.70 -3.35
CA GLY A 339 15.14 15.91 -3.97
C GLY A 339 15.87 16.88 -3.04
N MET A 340 16.00 16.56 -1.74
CA MET A 340 16.72 17.40 -0.79
C MET A 340 18.23 17.40 -1.08
N GLU A 341 18.88 18.55 -0.88
CA GLU A 341 20.33 18.63 -0.79
C GLU A 341 20.79 18.12 0.58
N VAL A 342 21.79 17.26 0.62
CA VAL A 342 22.23 16.61 1.85
C VAL A 342 23.72 16.85 2.08
N VAL A 343 24.06 17.50 3.19
CA VAL A 343 25.43 17.59 3.69
C VAL A 343 25.67 16.42 4.62
N LEU A 344 26.53 15.48 4.22
CA LEU A 344 26.86 14.30 5.00
C LEU A 344 28.25 14.47 5.61
N LYS A 345 28.29 14.82 6.91
CA LYS A 345 29.54 15.06 7.65
C LYS A 345 29.96 13.85 8.46
N ASP A 346 31.25 13.54 8.41
CA ASP A 346 31.90 12.61 9.33
C ASP A 346 33.23 13.17 9.83
N VAL A 347 33.96 12.43 10.66
CA VAL A 347 35.30 12.84 11.19
C VAL A 347 36.33 13.04 10.10
N SER A 348 36.18 12.42 8.94
CA SER A 348 37.00 12.63 7.76
C SER A 348 36.15 12.61 6.48
N ALA A 349 36.59 13.30 5.45
CA ALA A 349 35.96 13.30 4.13
C ALA A 349 35.89 11.88 3.54
N GLU A 350 36.89 11.04 3.81
CA GLU A 350 36.91 9.63 3.39
C GLU A 350 35.78 8.81 4.01
N ASN A 351 35.52 8.98 5.32
CA ASN A 351 34.43 8.30 6.00
C ASN A 351 33.08 8.79 5.49
N ALA A 352 32.92 10.09 5.26
CA ALA A 352 31.72 10.68 4.69
C ALA A 352 31.44 10.13 3.27
N GLU A 353 32.49 9.96 2.43
CA GLU A 353 32.38 9.35 1.10
C GLU A 353 31.99 7.87 1.16
N LYS A 354 32.56 7.10 2.10
CA LYS A 354 32.12 5.71 2.38
C LYS A 354 30.65 5.65 2.76
N GLY A 355 30.13 6.63 3.49
CA GLY A 355 28.69 6.74 3.78
C GLY A 355 27.86 6.94 2.50
N LYS A 356 28.33 7.75 1.56
CA LYS A 356 27.67 7.93 0.25
C LYS A 356 27.67 6.64 -0.58
N ASP A 357 28.64 5.73 -0.41
CA ASP A 357 28.67 4.44 -1.09
C ASP A 357 27.47 3.54 -0.75
N TYR A 358 26.82 3.72 0.40
CA TYR A 358 25.57 3.06 0.72
C TYR A 358 24.50 3.36 -0.36
N SER A 359 24.36 4.63 -0.73
CA SER A 359 23.44 5.07 -1.79
C SER A 359 23.82 4.47 -3.15
N ARG A 360 25.12 4.45 -3.50
CA ARG A 360 25.62 3.83 -4.76
C ARG A 360 25.24 2.36 -4.86
N LYS A 361 25.40 1.59 -3.78
CA LYS A 361 25.05 0.16 -3.72
C LYS A 361 23.55 -0.08 -3.95
N ILE A 362 22.69 0.74 -3.33
CA ILE A 362 21.23 0.64 -3.52
C ILE A 362 20.87 0.94 -4.98
N LEU A 363 21.39 2.02 -5.55
CA LEU A 363 21.09 2.47 -6.90
C LEU A 363 21.57 1.45 -7.94
N LYS A 364 22.78 0.91 -7.81
CA LYS A 364 23.30 -0.16 -8.65
C LYS A 364 22.36 -1.38 -8.69
N LYS A 365 21.85 -1.78 -7.51
CA LYS A 365 20.87 -2.87 -7.39
C LYS A 365 19.51 -2.52 -8.02
N GLN A 366 19.09 -1.25 -8.02
CA GLN A 366 17.86 -0.81 -8.68
C GLN A 366 18.01 -0.81 -10.20
N ILE A 367 19.16 -0.37 -10.72
CA ILE A 367 19.49 -0.38 -12.16
C ILE A 367 19.50 -1.83 -12.66
N SER A 368 20.21 -2.74 -12.00
CA SER A 368 20.27 -4.15 -12.39
C SER A 368 18.91 -4.86 -12.42
N ARG A 369 17.90 -4.31 -11.69
CA ARG A 369 16.51 -4.79 -11.65
C ARG A 369 15.58 -4.02 -12.59
N GLY A 370 16.08 -3.13 -13.43
CA GLY A 370 15.28 -2.30 -14.33
C GLY A 370 14.35 -1.29 -13.62
N ARG A 371 14.65 -0.96 -12.35
CA ARG A 371 13.84 -0.02 -11.54
C ARG A 371 14.35 1.41 -11.56
N SER A 372 15.53 1.65 -12.10
CA SER A 372 16.20 2.95 -12.27
C SER A 372 17.12 2.91 -13.48
N ASN A 373 17.76 4.04 -13.80
CA ASN A 373 18.80 4.16 -14.82
C ASN A 373 19.96 4.99 -14.27
N GLU A 374 21.11 5.01 -15.00
CA GLU A 374 22.33 5.71 -14.60
C GLU A 374 22.09 7.21 -14.38
N ALA A 375 21.39 7.89 -15.30
CA ALA A 375 21.14 9.32 -15.19
C ALA A 375 20.36 9.70 -13.91
N LYS A 376 19.36 8.90 -13.51
CA LYS A 376 18.64 9.10 -12.25
C LYS A 376 19.49 8.80 -11.03
N ALA A 377 20.39 7.82 -11.13
CA ALA A 377 21.31 7.47 -10.06
C ALA A 377 22.32 8.58 -9.82
N GLU A 378 22.92 9.11 -10.88
CA GLU A 378 23.86 10.24 -10.81
C GLU A 378 23.20 11.51 -10.26
N ALA A 379 22.00 11.84 -10.75
CA ALA A 379 21.23 12.98 -10.25
C ALA A 379 20.92 12.89 -8.74
N LEU A 380 20.65 11.69 -8.19
CA LEU A 380 20.46 11.48 -6.76
C LEU A 380 21.79 11.61 -6.01
N LEU A 381 22.86 10.98 -6.51
CA LEU A 381 24.17 11.02 -5.86
C LEU A 381 24.77 12.44 -5.84
N ALA A 382 24.50 13.26 -6.86
CA ALA A 382 24.93 14.66 -6.90
C ALA A 382 24.36 15.49 -5.74
N LYS A 383 23.22 15.08 -5.16
CA LYS A 383 22.59 15.77 -4.01
C LYS A 383 23.21 15.43 -2.66
N ILE A 384 24.11 14.45 -2.57
CA ILE A 384 24.78 14.07 -1.32
C ILE A 384 26.21 14.62 -1.36
N HIS A 385 26.51 15.56 -0.46
CA HIS A 385 27.78 16.27 -0.33
C HIS A 385 28.55 15.78 0.89
N PRO A 386 29.50 14.83 0.71
CA PRO A 386 30.35 14.33 1.79
C PRO A 386 31.34 15.39 2.23
N THR A 387 31.54 15.56 3.56
CA THR A 387 32.47 16.54 4.11
C THR A 387 33.00 16.16 5.50
N ALA A 388 34.13 16.75 5.93
CA ALA A 388 34.59 16.76 7.31
C ALA A 388 34.35 18.12 7.98
N ASP A 389 33.99 19.13 7.19
CA ASP A 389 33.86 20.50 7.66
C ASP A 389 32.46 20.78 8.22
N VAL A 390 32.39 21.21 9.48
CA VAL A 390 31.15 21.59 10.16
C VAL A 390 30.56 22.89 9.59
N ALA A 391 31.38 23.79 9.03
CA ALA A 391 30.91 25.04 8.44
C ALA A 391 29.92 24.80 7.28
N MET A 392 29.96 23.63 6.61
CA MET A 392 28.99 23.25 5.58
C MET A 392 27.56 23.09 6.12
N MET A 393 27.37 23.01 7.45
CA MET A 393 26.04 22.96 8.09
C MET A 393 25.35 24.33 8.10
N ASP A 394 26.06 25.40 7.84
CA ASP A 394 25.45 26.70 7.59
C ASP A 394 24.37 26.60 6.50
N ASN A 395 23.25 27.29 6.68
CA ASN A 395 22.09 27.25 5.79
C ASN A 395 21.39 25.87 5.66
N CYS A 396 21.69 24.86 6.49
CA CYS A 396 20.82 23.70 6.61
C CYS A 396 19.51 24.09 7.29
N ASP A 397 18.39 23.57 6.78
CA ASP A 397 17.07 23.81 7.37
C ASP A 397 16.84 22.92 8.60
N LEU A 398 17.40 21.73 8.58
CA LEU A 398 17.37 20.73 9.64
C LEU A 398 18.72 20.05 9.70
N VAL A 399 19.23 19.79 10.91
CA VAL A 399 20.39 18.93 11.14
C VAL A 399 19.98 17.72 11.95
N ILE A 400 20.41 16.52 11.55
CA ILE A 400 20.18 15.26 12.27
C ILE A 400 21.52 14.65 12.63
N GLU A 401 21.81 14.54 13.94
CA GLU A 401 22.98 13.81 14.39
C GLU A 401 22.67 12.30 14.48
N ALA A 402 23.58 11.50 13.93
CA ALA A 402 23.55 10.05 13.91
C ALA A 402 24.94 9.47 14.22
N VAL A 403 25.66 10.09 15.16
CA VAL A 403 26.96 9.67 15.66
C VAL A 403 26.81 8.55 16.69
N PHE A 404 27.91 7.99 17.18
CA PHE A 404 27.89 6.93 18.20
C PHE A 404 27.07 7.34 19.43
N GLU A 405 26.46 6.37 20.09
CA GLU A 405 25.55 6.54 21.22
C GLU A 405 26.34 6.85 22.52
N ASN A 406 27.00 8.00 22.50
CA ASN A 406 27.81 8.54 23.60
C ASN A 406 27.37 9.97 23.94
N PRO A 407 26.88 10.25 25.17
CA PRO A 407 26.35 11.57 25.53
C PRO A 407 27.37 12.69 25.35
N THR A 408 28.65 12.46 25.69
CA THR A 408 29.71 13.48 25.59
C THR A 408 29.99 13.83 24.13
N LEU A 409 30.12 12.82 23.26
CA LEU A 409 30.30 13.03 21.83
C LEU A 409 29.11 13.79 21.22
N LYS A 410 27.87 13.39 21.58
CA LYS A 410 26.65 14.05 21.10
C LYS A 410 26.59 15.51 21.57
N ALA A 411 27.01 15.81 22.82
CA ALA A 411 27.12 17.17 23.34
C ALA A 411 28.11 18.02 22.53
N THR A 412 29.31 17.48 22.25
CA THR A 412 30.34 18.16 21.46
C THR A 412 29.85 18.49 20.06
N VAL A 413 29.31 17.51 19.32
CA VAL A 413 28.85 17.75 17.94
C VAL A 413 27.63 18.67 17.89
N THR A 414 26.78 18.69 18.93
CA THR A 414 25.67 19.63 19.05
C THR A 414 26.19 21.05 19.14
N GLN A 415 27.12 21.31 20.08
CA GLN A 415 27.71 22.65 20.32
C GLN A 415 28.47 23.16 19.09
N GLU A 416 29.31 22.32 18.48
CA GLU A 416 30.06 22.67 17.27
C GLU A 416 29.14 23.05 16.11
N THR A 417 28.06 22.31 15.96
CA THR A 417 27.13 22.53 14.85
C THR A 417 26.25 23.75 15.08
N GLU A 418 25.72 23.93 16.29
CA GLU A 418 24.91 25.12 16.62
C GLU A 418 25.67 26.43 16.55
N ALA A 419 27.00 26.39 16.66
CA ALA A 419 27.85 27.57 16.46
C ALA A 419 27.83 28.13 15.03
N VAL A 420 27.51 27.28 14.05
CA VAL A 420 27.43 27.64 12.63
C VAL A 420 26.00 27.58 12.06
N LEU A 421 25.09 26.82 12.66
CA LEU A 421 23.72 26.67 12.24
C LEU A 421 22.87 27.90 12.61
N GLY A 422 22.07 28.40 11.66
CA GLY A 422 21.19 29.55 11.89
C GLY A 422 20.27 29.37 13.11
N GLU A 423 19.99 30.47 13.81
CA GLU A 423 19.31 30.46 15.13
C GLU A 423 17.89 29.91 15.11
N ASP A 424 17.19 30.03 13.99
CA ASP A 424 15.82 29.59 13.79
C ASP A 424 15.69 28.13 13.29
N LYS A 425 16.82 27.46 13.06
CA LYS A 425 16.88 26.11 12.50
C LYS A 425 16.72 25.03 13.56
N ILE A 426 16.31 23.84 13.11
CA ILE A 426 16.03 22.71 13.99
C ILE A 426 17.22 21.77 14.05
N PHE A 427 17.58 21.35 15.26
CA PHE A 427 18.57 20.32 15.52
C PHE A 427 17.91 19.05 16.07
N ALA A 428 18.20 17.90 15.49
CA ALA A 428 17.61 16.63 15.86
C ALA A 428 18.65 15.57 16.19
N SER A 429 18.33 14.71 17.15
CA SER A 429 19.13 13.52 17.46
C SER A 429 18.43 12.25 16.99
N ASN A 430 19.19 11.35 16.33
CA ASN A 430 18.74 10.00 15.98
C ASN A 430 19.08 8.96 17.07
N THR A 431 19.29 9.40 18.31
CA THR A 431 19.52 8.49 19.45
C THR A 431 18.42 7.44 19.56
N SER A 432 18.77 6.23 20.01
CA SER A 432 17.79 5.14 20.22
C SER A 432 17.30 5.08 21.67
N THR A 433 18.10 5.57 22.63
CA THR A 433 17.84 5.31 24.06
C THR A 433 18.05 6.49 24.98
N ILE A 434 18.90 7.47 24.61
CA ILE A 434 19.22 8.59 25.49
C ILE A 434 18.06 9.59 25.48
N PRO A 435 17.52 9.99 26.64
CA PRO A 435 16.43 10.96 26.70
C PRO A 435 16.78 12.27 25.97
N ILE A 436 15.88 12.73 25.13
CA ILE A 436 16.05 13.98 24.35
C ILE A 436 16.22 15.19 25.28
N THR A 437 15.49 15.23 26.39
CA THR A 437 15.64 16.26 27.42
C THR A 437 17.06 16.32 27.99
N GLN A 438 17.74 15.18 28.12
CA GLN A 438 19.12 15.11 28.57
C GLN A 438 20.09 15.64 27.51
N LEU A 439 19.92 15.21 26.25
CA LEU A 439 20.78 15.68 25.15
C LEU A 439 20.60 17.19 24.88
N ALA A 440 19.38 17.69 24.99
CA ALA A 440 19.07 19.11 24.82
C ALA A 440 19.73 20.05 25.85
N GLN A 441 20.29 19.50 26.94
CA GLN A 441 21.08 20.32 27.90
C GLN A 441 22.38 20.87 27.30
N ALA A 442 22.91 20.21 26.27
CA ALA A 442 24.10 20.67 25.57
C ALA A 442 23.79 21.70 24.46
N SER A 443 22.52 21.84 24.10
CA SER A 443 22.06 22.77 23.08
C SER A 443 21.94 24.19 23.66
N ALA A 444 22.37 25.18 22.90
CA ALA A 444 22.13 26.59 23.20
C ALA A 444 20.65 26.98 22.96
N ARG A 445 19.92 26.16 22.18
CA ARG A 445 18.54 26.40 21.75
C ARG A 445 17.67 25.15 21.99
N PRO A 446 17.49 24.71 23.25
CA PRO A 446 16.80 23.47 23.58
C PRO A 446 15.32 23.44 23.12
N GLU A 447 14.72 24.61 22.84
CA GLU A 447 13.39 24.75 22.24
C GLU A 447 13.35 24.32 20.77
N HIS A 448 14.46 24.34 20.05
CA HIS A 448 14.61 23.85 18.68
C HIS A 448 15.24 22.44 18.61
N PHE A 449 15.44 21.79 19.76
CA PHE A 449 16.01 20.44 19.85
C PHE A 449 14.92 19.37 19.94
N ILE A 450 15.05 18.30 19.11
CA ILE A 450 14.03 17.23 19.01
C ILE A 450 14.68 15.87 18.72
N GLY A 451 14.00 14.78 19.07
CA GLY A 451 14.39 13.43 18.64
C GLY A 451 13.74 13.05 17.32
N ILE A 452 14.53 12.49 16.39
CA ILE A 452 14.01 11.87 15.14
C ILE A 452 14.68 10.50 15.00
N HIS A 453 14.07 9.49 15.59
CA HIS A 453 14.61 8.14 15.68
C HIS A 453 14.17 7.30 14.47
N PHE A 454 15.13 6.93 13.64
CA PHE A 454 14.95 6.04 12.50
C PHE A 454 15.26 4.60 12.87
N PHE A 455 14.72 3.66 12.10
CA PHE A 455 14.96 2.23 12.25
C PHE A 455 15.80 1.67 11.11
N SER A 456 16.68 0.74 11.42
CA SER A 456 17.55 0.08 10.43
C SER A 456 16.88 -1.12 9.76
N PRO A 457 17.04 -1.30 8.43
CA PRO A 457 17.65 -0.40 7.45
C PRO A 457 16.73 0.79 7.10
N VAL A 458 17.27 2.00 7.09
CA VAL A 458 16.47 3.23 6.91
C VAL A 458 15.69 3.25 5.59
N ASP A 459 16.26 2.73 4.51
CA ASP A 459 15.61 2.68 3.19
C ASP A 459 14.38 1.74 3.13
N LYS A 460 14.24 0.83 4.10
CA LYS A 460 13.17 -0.17 4.15
C LYS A 460 12.16 0.08 5.26
N MET A 461 12.62 0.51 6.43
CA MET A 461 11.77 0.70 7.62
C MET A 461 10.90 1.95 7.47
N PRO A 462 9.56 1.81 7.51
CA PRO A 462 8.66 2.94 7.26
C PRO A 462 8.49 3.86 8.45
N LEU A 463 8.64 3.37 9.68
CA LEU A 463 8.37 4.10 10.92
C LEU A 463 9.49 5.06 11.27
N VAL A 464 9.13 6.22 11.82
CA VAL A 464 10.04 7.16 12.50
C VAL A 464 9.35 7.64 13.78
N GLU A 465 10.04 7.54 14.92
CA GLU A 465 9.61 8.18 16.16
C GLU A 465 10.08 9.62 16.20
N ILE A 466 9.18 10.52 16.56
CA ILE A 466 9.47 11.93 16.84
C ILE A 466 9.32 12.12 18.35
N ILE A 467 10.42 12.35 19.04
CA ILE A 467 10.47 12.38 20.50
C ILE A 467 10.49 13.81 21.00
N VAL A 468 9.50 14.15 21.84
CA VAL A 468 9.29 15.51 22.35
C VAL A 468 9.98 15.68 23.71
N GLY A 469 11.10 16.41 23.74
CA GLY A 469 11.79 16.78 24.98
C GLY A 469 11.02 17.86 25.77
N LYS A 470 11.39 18.07 27.03
CA LYS A 470 10.69 19.01 27.95
C LYS A 470 10.60 20.44 27.44
N LYS A 471 11.57 20.90 26.65
CA LYS A 471 11.62 22.27 26.09
C LYS A 471 11.29 22.35 24.63
N THR A 472 11.11 21.20 23.94
CA THR A 472 10.81 21.14 22.52
C THR A 472 9.51 21.86 22.20
N THR A 473 9.53 22.78 21.24
CA THR A 473 8.39 23.59 20.83
C THR A 473 7.54 22.91 19.75
N ASP A 474 6.32 23.41 19.56
CA ASP A 474 5.43 23.00 18.47
C ASP A 474 6.06 23.20 17.09
N LYS A 475 6.87 24.27 16.91
CA LYS A 475 7.66 24.50 15.69
C LYS A 475 8.59 23.32 15.38
N ALA A 476 9.33 22.84 16.38
CA ALA A 476 10.26 21.72 16.20
C ALA A 476 9.50 20.41 15.91
N ILE A 477 8.37 20.18 16.58
CA ILE A 477 7.50 19.02 16.31
C ILE A 477 6.95 19.08 14.88
N ALA A 478 6.43 20.25 14.45
CA ALA A 478 5.90 20.43 13.11
C ALA A 478 6.97 20.19 12.03
N ALA A 479 8.18 20.72 12.23
CA ALA A 479 9.31 20.52 11.31
C ALA A 479 9.70 19.04 11.17
N ALA A 480 9.80 18.31 12.30
CA ALA A 480 10.14 16.90 12.31
C ALA A 480 9.05 16.03 11.63
N VAL A 481 7.75 16.34 11.85
CA VAL A 481 6.63 15.66 11.20
C VAL A 481 6.64 15.95 9.70
N ASP A 482 6.75 17.22 9.29
CA ASP A 482 6.76 17.63 7.88
C ASP A 482 7.91 16.97 7.11
N TYR A 483 9.12 16.97 7.70
CA TYR A 483 10.27 16.27 7.13
C TYR A 483 10.03 14.77 6.98
N THR A 484 9.54 14.12 8.04
CA THR A 484 9.29 12.66 8.02
C THR A 484 8.26 12.27 6.96
N VAL A 485 7.20 13.06 6.81
CA VAL A 485 6.18 12.86 5.76
C VAL A 485 6.78 13.10 4.37
N ALA A 486 7.59 14.15 4.20
CA ALA A 486 8.21 14.49 2.92
C ALA A 486 9.11 13.36 2.38
N ILE A 487 9.86 12.66 3.25
CA ILE A 487 10.68 11.50 2.86
C ILE A 487 9.87 10.19 2.71
N GLY A 488 8.53 10.27 2.80
CA GLY A 488 7.61 9.13 2.58
C GLY A 488 7.52 8.14 3.74
N LYS A 489 7.92 8.54 4.96
CA LYS A 489 7.85 7.71 6.15
C LYS A 489 6.61 8.01 6.99
N VAL A 490 6.38 7.20 8.01
CA VAL A 490 5.23 7.24 8.91
C VAL A 490 5.69 7.80 10.26
N PRO A 491 5.37 9.08 10.59
CA PRO A 491 5.73 9.66 11.87
C PRO A 491 4.80 9.18 12.98
N ILE A 492 5.37 8.89 14.14
CA ILE A 492 4.65 8.85 15.43
C ILE A 492 5.30 9.83 16.39
N VAL A 493 4.50 10.66 17.03
CA VAL A 493 4.97 11.61 18.05
C VAL A 493 4.83 10.96 19.41
N VAL A 494 5.94 10.88 20.15
CA VAL A 494 6.03 10.14 21.42
C VAL A 494 6.65 11.01 22.51
N ASN A 495 6.35 10.66 23.76
CA ASN A 495 6.93 11.31 24.92
C ASN A 495 8.40 10.90 25.13
N ASP A 496 9.17 11.81 25.70
CA ASP A 496 10.56 11.58 26.07
C ASP A 496 10.67 10.63 27.27
N SER A 497 11.46 9.59 27.10
CA SER A 497 11.85 8.65 28.14
C SER A 497 13.02 7.79 27.65
N ARG A 498 13.69 7.09 28.53
CA ARG A 498 14.77 6.18 28.12
C ARG A 498 14.18 5.06 27.23
N GLY A 499 14.67 4.94 25.99
CA GLY A 499 14.18 3.94 25.01
C GLY A 499 12.83 4.27 24.38
N PHE A 500 12.29 5.48 24.60
CA PHE A 500 11.08 6.03 23.99
C PHE A 500 9.87 5.08 24.03
N PHE A 501 9.11 4.96 22.96
CA PHE A 501 7.98 4.03 22.90
C PHE A 501 8.41 2.65 22.39
N THR A 502 9.05 2.58 21.21
CA THR A 502 9.31 1.30 20.53
C THR A 502 10.33 0.44 21.26
N SER A 503 11.47 1.02 21.67
CA SER A 503 12.49 0.26 22.39
C SER A 503 12.02 -0.21 23.77
N ARG A 504 11.13 0.54 24.42
CA ARG A 504 10.51 0.11 25.70
C ARG A 504 9.60 -1.09 25.49
N CYS A 505 8.70 -1.02 24.49
CA CYS A 505 7.82 -2.15 24.19
C CYS A 505 8.61 -3.39 23.76
N PHE A 506 9.61 -3.22 22.91
CA PHE A 506 10.45 -4.33 22.46
C PHE A 506 11.32 -4.90 23.57
N GLY A 507 11.89 -4.02 24.42
CA GLY A 507 12.71 -4.44 25.57
C GLY A 507 11.93 -5.28 26.58
N THR A 508 10.68 -4.91 26.91
CA THR A 508 9.82 -5.71 27.78
C THR A 508 9.50 -7.06 27.17
N PHE A 509 9.18 -7.12 25.88
CA PHE A 509 8.97 -8.39 25.18
C PHE A 509 10.19 -9.32 25.25
N CYS A 510 11.39 -8.79 25.01
CA CYS A 510 12.63 -9.58 25.11
C CYS A 510 12.91 -10.03 26.56
N ALA A 511 12.65 -9.16 27.55
CA ALA A 511 12.82 -9.49 28.95
C ALA A 511 11.90 -10.62 29.40
N GLU A 512 10.63 -10.64 28.99
CA GLU A 512 9.71 -11.74 29.26
C GLU A 512 10.24 -13.07 28.68
N GLY A 513 10.79 -13.06 27.45
CA GLY A 513 11.43 -14.23 26.87
C GLY A 513 12.65 -14.72 27.69
N ALA A 514 13.45 -13.79 28.23
CA ALA A 514 14.59 -14.14 29.10
C ALA A 514 14.13 -14.70 30.45
N PHE A 515 13.09 -14.13 31.06
CA PHE A 515 12.51 -14.66 32.31
C PHE A 515 11.93 -16.05 32.11
N MET A 516 11.21 -16.33 31.03
CA MET A 516 10.74 -17.67 30.70
C MET A 516 11.91 -18.68 30.59
N LEU A 517 13.05 -18.25 30.01
CA LEU A 517 14.24 -19.10 29.90
C LEU A 517 14.83 -19.41 31.29
N GLU A 518 14.89 -18.40 32.16
CA GLU A 518 15.34 -18.56 33.56
C GLU A 518 14.41 -19.48 34.34
N GLU A 519 13.11 -19.45 34.10
CA GLU A 519 12.09 -20.34 34.66
C GLU A 519 12.16 -21.79 34.11
N GLY A 520 13.06 -22.06 33.18
CA GLY A 520 13.29 -23.38 32.59
C GLY A 520 12.45 -23.70 31.36
N VAL A 521 11.76 -22.73 30.75
CA VAL A 521 11.06 -22.95 29.49
C VAL A 521 12.09 -23.12 28.36
N PRO A 522 12.00 -24.20 27.55
CA PRO A 522 12.97 -24.43 26.48
C PRO A 522 13.02 -23.27 25.45
N ALA A 523 14.22 -22.84 25.08
CA ALA A 523 14.43 -21.72 24.15
C ALA A 523 13.66 -21.91 22.83
N ALA A 524 13.67 -23.15 22.27
CA ALA A 524 12.92 -23.46 21.05
C ALA A 524 11.40 -23.27 21.20
N MET A 525 10.86 -23.53 22.40
CA MET A 525 9.44 -23.31 22.70
C MET A 525 9.11 -21.81 22.72
N ILE A 526 9.96 -21.00 23.37
CA ILE A 526 9.80 -19.52 23.42
C ILE A 526 9.83 -18.94 22.01
N GLU A 527 10.82 -19.31 21.19
CA GLU A 527 10.93 -18.84 19.79
C GLU A 527 9.72 -19.26 18.95
N ASN A 528 9.28 -20.51 19.05
CA ASN A 528 8.15 -21.00 18.26
C ASN A 528 6.83 -20.32 18.66
N ILE A 529 6.61 -20.08 19.96
CA ILE A 529 5.42 -19.37 20.44
C ILE A 529 5.46 -17.91 19.94
N SER A 530 6.61 -17.24 20.03
CA SER A 530 6.77 -15.87 19.54
C SER A 530 6.44 -15.77 18.05
N LYS A 531 7.04 -16.63 17.22
CA LYS A 531 6.73 -16.72 15.77
C LYS A 531 5.24 -17.03 15.51
N ASN A 532 4.65 -17.96 16.28
CA ASN A 532 3.23 -18.30 16.15
C ASN A 532 2.30 -17.16 16.55
N LYS A 533 2.78 -16.17 17.31
CA LYS A 533 2.04 -14.97 17.68
C LYS A 533 2.35 -13.76 16.79
N GLY A 534 3.21 -13.94 15.77
CA GLY A 534 3.50 -12.90 14.77
C GLY A 534 4.61 -11.93 15.15
N MET A 535 5.50 -12.38 16.05
CA MET A 535 6.67 -11.61 16.51
C MET A 535 7.96 -12.09 15.87
#